data_49778afdae454afce24af31ecf347ea9
#
_entry.id   49778afdae454afce24af31ecf347ea9
#
_cell.length_a   1.000
_cell.length_b   1.000
_cell.length_c   1.000
_cell.angle_alpha   90.00
_cell.angle_beta   90.00
_cell.angle_gamma   90.00
#
_symmetry.space_group_name_H-M   'P 1'
#
loop_
_entity.id
_entity.type
_entity.pdbx_description
1 polymer ?
#
loop_
_entity_poly.entity_id
_entity_poly.type
_entity_poly.pdbx_seq_one_letter_code
_entity_poly.pdbx_strand_id
1 'polypeptide(L)'
;VALHRAGALPRELTSRRRWVRHKRKVPLQTSGQVASSTDPATWATYEQACRSRVGDGLGYVLVAGDGIVCLDLDHVLDGGELVPEAAALLARLPATYVEISPSGTGLHVWGRGDLVIGRRTVVDGVRLEVYGDRRYVTVTGRRWRGAPSRLADLSEVQSLL
;
A
#
# COMPACT_ATOMS: atom_id res chain seq x y z
N VAL A 1 -2.05 -1.04 -19.33
CA VAL A 1 -2.39 -1.71 -18.06
C VAL A 1 -1.22 -2.58 -17.72
N ALA A 2 -0.38 -2.14 -16.78
CA ALA A 2 0.71 -2.96 -16.30
C ALA A 2 0.09 -4.20 -15.63
N LEU A 3 0.21 -5.33 -16.30
CA LEU A 3 -0.10 -6.61 -15.71
C LEU A 3 0.82 -6.80 -14.50
N HIS A 4 0.23 -6.88 -13.32
CA HIS A 4 0.96 -7.28 -12.13
C HIS A 4 1.53 -8.68 -12.40
N ARG A 5 2.82 -8.75 -12.68
CA ARG A 5 3.49 -10.04 -12.87
C ARG A 5 3.43 -10.81 -11.56
N ALA A 6 3.04 -12.07 -11.63
CA ALA A 6 3.17 -12.99 -10.51
C ALA A 6 4.60 -12.91 -9.97
N GLY A 7 4.78 -12.65 -8.68
CA GLY A 7 6.08 -12.46 -8.04
C GLY A 7 6.57 -11.02 -7.91
N ALA A 8 5.87 -10.00 -8.49
CA ALA A 8 6.21 -8.59 -8.30
C ALA A 8 5.76 -8.05 -6.93
N LEU A 9 4.63 -8.54 -6.41
CA LEU A 9 4.07 -8.17 -5.12
C LEU A 9 4.47 -9.17 -4.02
N PRO A 10 4.57 -8.72 -2.76
CA PRO A 10 4.81 -9.61 -1.63
C PRO A 10 3.74 -10.70 -1.53
N ARG A 11 4.18 -11.92 -1.28
CA ARG A 11 3.29 -13.06 -1.12
C ARG A 11 2.37 -12.91 0.08
N GLU A 12 2.80 -12.22 1.11
CA GLU A 12 2.00 -11.89 2.29
C GLU A 12 0.72 -11.12 1.93
N LEU A 13 0.73 -10.37 0.84
CA LEU A 13 -0.44 -9.66 0.31
C LEU A 13 -1.23 -10.52 -0.67
N THR A 14 -0.56 -11.16 -1.63
CA THR A 14 -1.23 -11.89 -2.72
C THR A 14 -1.89 -13.18 -2.26
N SER A 15 -1.49 -13.74 -1.11
CA SER A 15 -2.07 -14.96 -0.54
C SER A 15 -3.36 -14.73 0.25
N ARG A 16 -3.75 -13.49 0.48
CA ARG A 16 -4.91 -13.14 1.33
C ARG A 16 -6.09 -12.69 0.50
N ARG A 17 -7.30 -13.02 0.94
CA ARG A 17 -8.55 -12.52 0.38
C ARG A 17 -8.86 -11.13 0.95
N ARG A 18 -8.14 -10.12 0.48
CA ARG A 18 -8.22 -8.72 0.92
C ARG A 18 -8.27 -7.75 -0.26
N TRP A 19 -8.56 -8.23 -1.45
CA TRP A 19 -8.43 -7.45 -2.67
C TRP A 19 -9.75 -6.89 -3.14
N VAL A 20 -9.69 -5.66 -3.67
CA VAL A 20 -10.79 -4.96 -4.33
C VAL A 20 -10.29 -4.34 -5.63
N ARG A 21 -11.22 -3.93 -6.48
CA ARG A 21 -10.94 -2.97 -7.56
C ARG A 21 -11.21 -1.57 -7.04
N HIS A 22 -10.88 -0.53 -7.80
CA HIS A 22 -11.24 0.84 -7.46
C HIS A 22 -11.45 1.68 -8.70
N LYS A 23 -12.22 2.74 -8.56
CA LYS A 23 -12.37 3.81 -9.55
C LYS A 23 -12.49 5.14 -8.81
N ARG A 24 -11.64 6.10 -9.18
CA ARG A 24 -11.62 7.44 -8.55
C ARG A 24 -11.67 7.38 -7.02
N LYS A 25 -10.83 6.55 -6.44
CA LYS A 25 -10.73 6.31 -4.99
C LYS A 25 -11.95 5.63 -4.34
N VAL A 26 -12.93 5.18 -5.12
CA VAL A 26 -14.05 4.39 -4.62
C VAL A 26 -13.72 2.91 -4.75
N PRO A 27 -13.77 2.12 -3.66
CA PRO A 27 -13.51 0.68 -3.75
C PRO A 27 -14.67 -0.02 -4.44
N LEU A 28 -14.35 -0.97 -5.31
CA LEU A 28 -15.32 -1.74 -6.08
C LEU A 28 -15.06 -3.24 -5.92
N GLN A 29 -16.15 -4.00 -5.89
CA GLN A 29 -16.11 -5.44 -6.03
C GLN A 29 -15.64 -5.81 -7.46
N THR A 30 -15.21 -7.03 -7.65
CA THR A 30 -14.85 -7.53 -8.99
C THR A 30 -16.01 -7.51 -9.99
N SER A 31 -17.25 -7.43 -9.49
CA SER A 31 -18.48 -7.27 -10.27
C SER A 31 -18.77 -5.83 -10.74
N GLY A 32 -18.13 -4.85 -10.12
CA GLY A 32 -18.39 -3.43 -10.35
C GLY A 32 -19.29 -2.76 -9.31
N GLN A 33 -19.92 -3.53 -8.43
CA GLN A 33 -20.66 -2.97 -7.31
C GLN A 33 -19.69 -2.33 -6.30
N VAL A 34 -20.19 -1.37 -5.51
CA VAL A 34 -19.38 -0.74 -4.47
C VAL A 34 -18.94 -1.79 -3.43
N ALA A 35 -17.67 -1.75 -3.07
CA ALA A 35 -17.11 -2.55 -1.97
C ALA A 35 -17.00 -1.71 -0.71
N SER A 36 -16.86 -2.39 0.42
CA SER A 36 -16.64 -1.75 1.73
C SER A 36 -15.31 -2.20 2.31
N SER A 37 -14.53 -1.28 2.85
CA SER A 37 -13.30 -1.61 3.58
C SER A 37 -13.54 -2.29 4.93
N THR A 38 -14.79 -2.46 5.34
CA THR A 38 -15.18 -3.10 6.60
C THR A 38 -16.08 -4.33 6.41
N ASP A 39 -16.43 -4.68 5.18
CA ASP A 39 -17.26 -5.83 4.87
C ASP A 39 -16.49 -6.88 4.05
N PRO A 40 -16.00 -7.97 4.68
CA PRO A 40 -15.24 -9.02 4.00
C PRO A 40 -15.97 -9.70 2.83
N ALA A 41 -17.32 -9.68 2.82
CA ALA A 41 -18.11 -10.25 1.74
C ALA A 41 -17.89 -9.53 0.40
N THR A 42 -17.42 -8.30 0.44
CA THR A 42 -17.16 -7.47 -0.76
C THR A 42 -15.72 -7.59 -1.29
N TRP A 43 -14.86 -8.37 -0.63
CA TRP A 43 -13.46 -8.55 -1.04
C TRP A 43 -13.26 -9.80 -1.87
N ALA A 44 -12.17 -9.83 -2.59
CA ALA A 44 -11.80 -10.91 -3.51
C ALA A 44 -10.39 -11.44 -3.23
N THR A 45 -10.05 -12.55 -3.86
CA THR A 45 -8.66 -13.00 -3.93
C THR A 45 -7.87 -12.11 -4.89
N TYR A 46 -6.56 -12.16 -4.80
CA TYR A 46 -5.67 -11.46 -5.73
C TYR A 46 -5.95 -11.84 -7.19
N GLU A 47 -6.07 -13.15 -7.46
CA GLU A 47 -6.33 -13.67 -8.80
C GLU A 47 -7.67 -13.18 -9.36
N GLN A 48 -8.72 -13.17 -8.55
CA GLN A 48 -10.04 -12.66 -8.95
C GLN A 48 -9.97 -11.16 -9.27
N ALA A 49 -9.30 -10.40 -8.42
CA ALA A 49 -9.13 -8.96 -8.63
C ALA A 49 -8.32 -8.65 -9.90
N CYS A 50 -7.28 -9.42 -10.17
CA CYS A 50 -6.46 -9.27 -11.39
C CYS A 50 -7.23 -9.61 -12.66
N ARG A 51 -8.12 -10.60 -12.63
CA ARG A 51 -8.95 -10.99 -13.78
C ARG A 51 -10.06 -9.97 -14.08
N SER A 52 -10.50 -9.24 -13.09
CA SER A 52 -11.52 -8.22 -13.26
C SER A 52 -10.97 -7.03 -14.04
N ARG A 53 -11.76 -6.49 -14.95
CA ARG A 53 -11.46 -5.27 -15.71
C ARG A 53 -12.20 -4.05 -15.16
N VAL A 54 -12.86 -4.21 -14.03
CA VAL A 54 -13.64 -3.15 -13.39
C VAL A 54 -12.68 -2.06 -12.88
N GLY A 55 -13.06 -0.80 -13.11
CA GLY A 55 -12.36 0.37 -12.58
C GLY A 55 -10.95 0.58 -13.12
N ASP A 56 -10.13 1.26 -12.34
CA ASP A 56 -8.83 1.77 -12.77
C ASP A 56 -7.64 0.92 -12.27
N GLY A 57 -7.86 0.07 -11.27
CA GLY A 57 -6.77 -0.73 -10.72
C GLY A 57 -7.16 -1.54 -9.47
N LEU A 58 -6.13 -2.01 -8.77
CA LEU A 58 -6.23 -2.86 -7.60
C LEU A 58 -6.16 -2.06 -6.30
N GLY A 59 -6.84 -2.55 -5.28
CA GLY A 59 -6.71 -2.09 -3.91
C GLY A 59 -6.60 -3.25 -2.93
N TYR A 60 -5.90 -3.03 -1.84
CA TYR A 60 -5.76 -4.00 -0.75
C TYR A 60 -6.43 -3.45 0.52
N VAL A 61 -7.27 -4.25 1.14
CA VAL A 61 -7.99 -3.88 2.36
C VAL A 61 -7.16 -4.23 3.58
N LEU A 62 -6.89 -3.23 4.41
CA LEU A 62 -6.18 -3.38 5.67
C LEU A 62 -7.17 -3.72 6.78
N VAL A 63 -6.84 -4.74 7.55
CA VAL A 63 -7.68 -5.27 8.63
C VAL A 63 -6.84 -5.41 9.90
N ALA A 64 -7.33 -4.86 11.00
CA ALA A 64 -6.70 -5.04 12.32
C ALA A 64 -6.52 -6.54 12.64
N GLY A 65 -5.35 -6.90 13.18
CA GLY A 65 -5.00 -8.28 13.50
C GLY A 65 -4.33 -9.04 12.34
N ASP A 66 -4.37 -8.54 11.11
CA ASP A 66 -3.62 -9.14 10.00
C ASP A 66 -2.11 -8.89 10.11
N GLY A 67 -1.70 -7.91 10.90
CA GLY A 67 -0.30 -7.54 11.04
C GLY A 67 0.31 -6.88 9.81
N ILE A 68 -0.51 -6.32 8.93
CA ILE A 68 -0.08 -5.60 7.71
C ILE A 68 -0.32 -4.11 7.90
N VAL A 69 0.68 -3.31 7.58
CA VAL A 69 0.61 -1.85 7.63
C VAL A 69 1.13 -1.25 6.33
N CYS A 70 0.65 -0.05 6.03
CA CYS A 70 1.13 0.75 4.92
C CYS A 70 1.40 2.18 5.40
N LEU A 71 2.60 2.67 5.12
CA LEU A 71 2.95 4.08 5.27
C LEU A 71 2.72 4.76 3.91
N ASP A 72 1.89 5.76 3.89
CA ASP A 72 1.63 6.58 2.70
C ASP A 72 2.40 7.89 2.81
N LEU A 73 3.43 8.02 1.98
CA LEU A 73 4.32 9.18 1.94
C LEU A 73 3.89 10.10 0.80
N ASP A 74 3.42 11.28 1.13
CA ASP A 74 2.94 12.26 0.16
C ASP A 74 4.07 13.17 -0.36
N HIS A 75 4.03 13.43 -1.68
CA HIS A 75 4.91 14.43 -2.34
C HIS A 75 6.41 14.23 -2.04
N VAL A 76 6.87 12.99 -2.13
CA VAL A 76 8.26 12.62 -1.86
C VAL A 76 9.08 12.38 -3.12
N LEU A 77 8.45 12.42 -4.30
CA LEU A 77 9.11 12.30 -5.59
C LEU A 77 9.00 13.61 -6.37
N ASP A 78 10.13 14.08 -6.86
CA ASP A 78 10.25 15.20 -7.77
C ASP A 78 11.01 14.75 -9.01
N GLY A 79 10.34 14.80 -10.18
CA GLY A 79 10.92 14.30 -11.42
C GLY A 79 11.34 12.83 -11.38
N GLY A 80 10.69 12.02 -10.55
CA GLY A 80 11.01 10.60 -10.39
C GLY A 80 12.15 10.32 -9.41
N GLU A 81 12.71 11.33 -8.78
CA GLU A 81 13.76 11.22 -7.77
C GLU A 81 13.22 11.54 -6.37
N LEU A 82 13.74 10.86 -5.35
CA LEU A 82 13.37 11.16 -3.96
C LEU A 82 13.87 12.55 -3.56
N VAL A 83 12.99 13.30 -2.90
CA VAL A 83 13.44 14.50 -2.17
C VAL A 83 14.38 14.07 -1.03
N PRO A 84 15.39 14.89 -0.66
CA PRO A 84 16.42 14.50 0.31
C PRO A 84 15.85 14.00 1.65
N GLU A 85 14.79 14.63 2.16
CA GLU A 85 14.15 14.27 3.42
C GLU A 85 13.53 12.85 3.35
N ALA A 86 12.92 12.52 2.22
CA ALA A 86 12.33 11.20 2.02
C ALA A 86 13.43 10.12 1.85
N ALA A 87 14.52 10.44 1.17
CA ALA A 87 15.66 9.54 1.06
C ALA A 87 16.24 9.22 2.43
N ALA A 88 16.41 10.23 3.29
CA ALA A 88 16.88 10.05 4.65
C ALA A 88 15.93 9.21 5.51
N LEU A 89 14.62 9.44 5.38
CA LEU A 89 13.61 8.64 6.09
C LEU A 89 13.65 7.19 5.65
N LEU A 90 13.62 6.91 4.36
CA LEU A 90 13.67 5.54 3.83
C LEU A 90 14.95 4.79 4.24
N ALA A 91 16.07 5.49 4.34
CA ALA A 91 17.34 4.90 4.79
C ALA A 91 17.29 4.41 6.25
N ARG A 92 16.36 4.93 7.05
CA ARG A 92 16.14 4.51 8.45
C ARG A 92 15.19 3.33 8.57
N LEU A 93 14.47 2.98 7.52
CA LEU A 93 13.55 1.85 7.50
C LEU A 93 14.28 0.57 7.09
N PRO A 94 13.85 -0.60 7.59
CA PRO A 94 14.34 -1.86 7.07
C PRO A 94 13.93 -2.03 5.61
N ALA A 95 14.70 -2.80 4.83
CA ALA A 95 14.37 -3.09 3.45
C ALA A 95 13.04 -3.85 3.37
N THR A 96 12.04 -3.25 2.75
CA THR A 96 10.67 -3.74 2.61
C THR A 96 10.10 -3.37 1.25
N TYR A 97 8.95 -3.93 0.89
CA TYR A 97 8.29 -3.58 -0.35
C TYR A 97 7.83 -2.12 -0.35
N VAL A 98 8.24 -1.40 -1.38
CA VAL A 98 7.87 0.00 -1.62
C VAL A 98 7.41 0.13 -3.07
N GLU A 99 6.35 0.87 -3.29
CA GLU A 99 5.85 1.17 -4.63
C GLU A 99 5.55 2.66 -4.79
N ILE A 100 5.53 3.09 -6.04
CA ILE A 100 5.10 4.45 -6.39
C ILE A 100 3.58 4.51 -6.29
N SER A 101 3.06 5.55 -5.63
CA SER A 101 1.62 5.78 -5.49
C SER A 101 0.95 6.14 -6.83
N PRO A 102 -0.38 6.07 -6.94
CA PRO A 102 -1.08 6.38 -8.19
C PRO A 102 -0.80 7.77 -8.75
N SER A 103 -0.55 8.76 -7.90
CA SER A 103 -0.22 10.13 -8.34
C SER A 103 1.13 10.23 -9.04
N GLY A 104 2.03 9.27 -8.81
CA GLY A 104 3.42 9.32 -9.30
C GLY A 104 4.34 10.19 -8.47
N THR A 105 3.84 10.86 -7.42
CA THR A 105 4.62 11.78 -6.57
C THR A 105 4.81 11.28 -5.14
N GLY A 106 4.12 10.21 -4.76
CA GLY A 106 4.21 9.60 -3.44
C GLY A 106 4.71 8.17 -3.47
N LEU A 107 4.93 7.61 -2.29
CA LEU A 107 5.31 6.22 -2.10
C LEU A 107 4.39 5.53 -1.09
N HIS A 108 4.09 4.27 -1.34
CA HIS A 108 3.50 3.36 -0.36
C HIS A 108 4.60 2.44 0.15
N VAL A 109 4.87 2.50 1.44
CA VAL A 109 5.81 1.60 2.13
C VAL A 109 5.00 0.54 2.87
N TRP A 110 5.09 -0.70 2.44
CA TRP A 110 4.33 -1.81 3.01
C TRP A 110 5.20 -2.60 3.97
N GLY A 111 4.62 -3.04 5.07
CA GLY A 111 5.35 -3.83 6.05
C GLY A 111 4.43 -4.60 6.99
N ARG A 112 5.06 -5.31 7.93
CA ARG A 112 4.38 -6.00 9.02
C ARG A 112 4.48 -5.17 10.30
N GLY A 113 3.44 -5.19 11.11
CA GLY A 113 3.41 -4.53 12.41
C GLY A 113 2.01 -4.13 12.83
N ASP A 114 1.91 -3.67 14.06
CA ASP A 114 0.68 -3.12 14.67
C ASP A 114 0.94 -1.65 15.05
N LEU A 115 1.19 -0.82 14.04
CA LEU A 115 1.45 0.60 14.25
C LEU A 115 0.17 1.35 14.63
N VAL A 116 0.32 2.44 15.39
CA VAL A 116 -0.80 3.36 15.70
C VAL A 116 -1.31 3.98 14.40
N ILE A 117 -2.59 3.74 14.12
CA ILE A 117 -3.24 3.92 12.83
C ILE A 117 -3.98 5.25 12.75
N GLY A 118 -4.13 5.76 11.52
CA GLY A 118 -4.98 6.91 11.21
C GLY A 118 -4.37 8.24 11.62
N ARG A 119 -3.08 8.26 11.83
CA ARG A 119 -2.37 9.47 12.21
C ARG A 119 -1.67 10.09 11.00
N ARG A 120 -2.08 11.28 10.65
CA ARG A 120 -1.26 12.16 9.83
C ARG A 120 -0.15 12.73 10.68
N THR A 121 1.07 12.59 10.23
CA THR A 121 2.22 13.11 10.95
C THR A 121 3.26 13.67 9.97
N VAL A 122 4.17 14.45 10.50
CA VAL A 122 5.34 14.92 9.76
C VAL A 122 6.57 14.40 10.49
N VAL A 123 7.36 13.62 9.79
CA VAL A 123 8.63 13.07 10.30
C VAL A 123 9.76 13.66 9.45
N ASP A 124 10.62 14.44 10.08
CA ASP A 124 11.78 15.07 9.41
C ASP A 124 11.43 15.80 8.09
N GLY A 125 10.26 16.48 8.09
CA GLY A 125 9.78 17.21 6.91
C GLY A 125 8.95 16.39 5.92
N VAL A 126 8.83 15.08 6.11
CA VAL A 126 8.02 14.20 5.27
C VAL A 126 6.62 14.04 5.86
N ARG A 127 5.61 14.39 5.06
CA ARG A 127 4.21 14.09 5.41
C ARG A 127 3.91 12.64 5.12
N LEU A 128 3.41 11.94 6.13
CA LEU A 128 3.00 10.55 6.00
C LEU A 128 1.73 10.23 6.80
N GLU A 129 1.02 9.23 6.34
CA GLU A 129 -0.09 8.61 7.05
C GLU A 129 0.21 7.12 7.27
N VAL A 130 -0.24 6.59 8.41
CA VAL A 130 -0.09 5.18 8.74
C VAL A 130 -1.46 4.51 8.66
N TYR A 131 -1.55 3.46 7.87
CA TYR A 131 -2.78 2.68 7.71
C TYR A 131 -2.54 1.23 8.10
N GLY A 132 -3.49 0.63 8.79
CA GLY A 132 -3.43 -0.78 9.21
C GLY A 132 -4.81 -1.37 9.50
N ASP A 133 -5.88 -0.58 9.40
CA ASP A 133 -7.25 -1.04 9.65
C ASP A 133 -8.28 -0.17 8.92
N ARG A 134 -9.42 -0.79 8.57
CA ARG A 134 -10.63 -0.12 8.05
C ARG A 134 -10.39 0.80 6.84
N ARG A 135 -9.38 0.51 6.07
CA ARG A 135 -9.01 1.24 4.87
C ARG A 135 -8.63 0.29 3.75
N TYR A 136 -8.84 0.71 2.52
CA TYR A 136 -8.12 0.11 1.40
C TYR A 136 -7.06 1.08 0.89
N VAL A 137 -5.95 0.54 0.43
CA VAL A 137 -4.87 1.28 -0.20
C VAL A 137 -4.75 0.80 -1.63
N THR A 138 -4.67 1.73 -2.57
CA THR A 138 -4.43 1.38 -3.97
C THR A 138 -3.06 0.70 -4.12
N VAL A 139 -3.02 -0.38 -4.87
CA VAL A 139 -1.78 -1.12 -5.15
C VAL A 139 -1.45 -0.94 -6.62
N THR A 140 -0.36 -0.24 -6.90
CA THR A 140 0.07 0.07 -8.26
C THR A 140 0.95 -1.02 -8.86
N GLY A 141 1.68 -1.76 -8.03
CA GLY A 141 2.70 -2.71 -8.47
C GLY A 141 3.92 -2.04 -9.10
N ARG A 142 3.99 -0.70 -9.11
CA ARG A 142 5.15 0.05 -9.60
C ARG A 142 6.23 0.08 -8.52
N ARG A 143 6.94 -1.03 -8.39
CA ARG A 143 7.95 -1.21 -7.35
C ARG A 143 9.02 -0.12 -7.43
N TRP A 144 9.30 0.49 -6.29
CA TRP A 144 10.38 1.44 -6.15
C TRP A 144 11.74 0.74 -6.28
N ARG A 145 12.72 1.45 -6.82
CA ARG A 145 14.07 0.97 -7.16
C ARG A 145 14.70 0.18 -6.01
N GLY A 146 15.09 -1.07 -6.28
CA GLY A 146 15.79 -1.91 -5.33
C GLY A 146 14.94 -2.44 -4.16
N ALA A 147 13.68 -2.07 -4.06
CA ALA A 147 12.80 -2.59 -3.01
C ALA A 147 12.56 -4.10 -3.19
N PRO A 148 12.61 -4.90 -2.12
CA PRO A 148 12.35 -6.34 -2.20
C PRO A 148 10.86 -6.61 -2.41
N SER A 149 10.52 -7.83 -2.84
CA SER A 149 9.14 -8.31 -2.95
C SER A 149 8.68 -9.03 -1.67
N ARG A 150 9.04 -8.52 -0.51
CA ARG A 150 8.67 -9.04 0.81
C ARG A 150 8.39 -7.91 1.78
N LEU A 151 7.65 -8.21 2.85
CA LEU A 151 7.36 -7.27 3.92
C LEU A 151 8.35 -7.45 5.07
N ALA A 152 9.00 -6.37 5.47
CA ALA A 152 9.80 -6.33 6.69
C ALA A 152 8.92 -5.98 7.91
N ASP A 153 9.44 -6.25 9.09
CA ASP A 153 8.85 -5.81 10.34
C ASP A 153 9.12 -4.32 10.54
N LEU A 154 8.04 -3.53 10.61
CA LEU A 154 8.07 -2.08 10.82
C LEU A 154 7.71 -1.68 12.25
N SER A 155 7.64 -2.62 13.21
CA SER A 155 7.23 -2.34 14.58
C SER A 155 8.07 -1.26 15.25
N GLU A 156 9.37 -1.20 14.96
CA GLU A 156 10.28 -0.19 15.50
C GLU A 156 10.06 1.21 14.89
N VAL A 157 9.40 1.29 13.74
CA VAL A 157 9.10 2.57 13.09
C VAL A 157 8.19 3.44 13.96
N GLN A 158 7.43 2.84 14.85
CA GLN A 158 6.59 3.56 15.82
C GLN A 158 7.37 4.63 16.59
N SER A 159 8.63 4.38 16.90
CA SER A 159 9.47 5.34 17.60
C SER A 159 9.84 6.57 16.78
N LEU A 160 9.61 6.52 15.46
CA LEU A 160 9.85 7.64 14.53
C LEU A 160 8.60 8.50 14.32
N LEU A 161 7.42 7.98 14.71
CA LEU A 161 6.11 8.61 14.54
C LEU A 161 5.69 9.36 15.80
#